data_9ca3914082a392829af862e58bf7400b
#
_entry.id   9ca3914082a392829af862e58bf7400b
#
_cell.length_a   1.000
_cell.length_b   1.000
_cell.length_c   1.000
_cell.angle_alpha   90.00
_cell.angle_beta   90.00
_cell.angle_gamma   90.00
#
_symmetry.space_group_name_H-M   'P 1'
#
loop_
_entity.id
_entity.type
_entity.pdbx_description
1 polymer ?
#
loop_
_entity_poly.entity_id
_entity_poly.type
_entity_poly.pdbx_seq_one_letter_code
_entity_poly.pdbx_strand_id
1 'polypeptide(L)'
;MIRTGSKKGLIIGGEVLSKVLDWQDRSTAVLFGDGAGGVLLEATEQQHLLKESLRADGTRGMSLTSGYRAIHSPYGSVNTSQSSCLTMAGRDIFDFATRDVAKAIDELISEEKEEIDYFLLHQANSRILDKIARKIKVPREKFLQNMDKYGNTSGATIPLLLDESIASGVLTLGSNQKVVLSGFGGGLTWGTVLLTL
;
A
#
# COMPACT_ATOMS: atom_id res chain seq x y z
N MET A 1 8.43 -9.39 13.75
CA MET A 1 9.73 -8.93 14.28
C MET A 1 9.62 -8.50 15.75
N ILE A 2 8.99 -7.40 16.09
CA ILE A 2 8.90 -6.94 17.48
C ILE A 2 8.25 -7.99 18.40
N ARG A 3 7.14 -8.59 17.98
CA ARG A 3 6.46 -9.70 18.71
C ARG A 3 7.33 -10.96 18.88
N THR A 4 8.38 -11.13 18.10
CA THR A 4 9.32 -12.27 18.17
C THR A 4 10.62 -11.93 18.89
N GLY A 5 10.68 -10.81 19.60
CA GLY A 5 11.79 -10.43 20.46
C GLY A 5 12.79 -9.44 19.85
N SER A 6 12.59 -9.01 18.60
CA SER A 6 13.41 -7.93 18.01
C SER A 6 13.05 -6.60 18.66
N LYS A 7 14.05 -5.85 19.09
CA LYS A 7 13.86 -4.52 19.71
C LYS A 7 13.75 -3.41 18.66
N LYS A 8 14.39 -3.59 17.52
CA LYS A 8 14.37 -2.63 16.41
C LYS A 8 14.13 -3.36 15.09
N GLY A 9 13.43 -2.72 14.15
CA GLY A 9 13.16 -3.25 12.83
C GLY A 9 13.13 -2.13 11.79
N LEU A 10 13.82 -2.33 10.68
CA LEU A 10 13.77 -1.43 9.53
C LEU A 10 12.90 -2.08 8.45
N ILE A 11 11.86 -1.38 8.02
CA ILE A 11 10.98 -1.78 6.92
C ILE A 11 11.25 -0.85 5.76
N ILE A 12 11.59 -1.39 4.58
CA ILE A 12 11.90 -0.62 3.38
C ILE A 12 11.02 -1.12 2.24
N GLY A 13 10.36 -0.20 1.54
CA GLY A 13 9.79 -0.39 0.22
C GLY A 13 10.68 0.32 -0.80
N GLY A 14 11.16 -0.40 -1.80
CA GLY A 14 12.03 0.18 -2.84
C GLY A 14 11.72 -0.44 -4.18
N GLU A 15 11.25 0.41 -5.11
CA GLU A 15 10.69 -0.03 -6.38
C GLU A 15 11.31 0.72 -7.55
N VAL A 16 11.62 -0.03 -8.61
CA VAL A 16 12.04 0.52 -9.91
C VAL A 16 11.10 -0.06 -10.96
N LEU A 17 9.84 0.39 -10.91
CA LEU A 17 8.76 -0.10 -11.77
C LEU A 17 8.99 0.29 -13.23
N SER A 18 9.69 1.39 -13.49
CA SER A 18 10.10 1.80 -14.84
C SER A 18 10.81 0.70 -15.64
N LYS A 19 11.44 -0.27 -14.95
CA LYS A 19 12.14 -1.41 -15.57
C LYS A 19 11.21 -2.55 -16.01
N VAL A 20 9.97 -2.56 -15.54
CA VAL A 20 9.01 -3.63 -15.83
C VAL A 20 7.75 -3.14 -16.55
N LEU A 21 7.66 -1.85 -16.85
CA LEU A 21 6.55 -1.30 -17.63
C LEU A 21 6.73 -1.55 -19.12
N ASP A 22 5.60 -1.76 -19.80
CA ASP A 22 5.52 -1.58 -21.25
C ASP A 22 5.26 -0.10 -21.54
N TRP A 23 6.29 0.61 -22.00
CA TRP A 23 6.21 2.04 -22.30
C TRP A 23 5.29 2.38 -23.48
N GLN A 24 4.88 1.38 -24.28
CA GLN A 24 3.89 1.55 -25.32
C GLN A 24 2.45 1.40 -24.82
N ASP A 25 2.26 0.70 -23.69
CA ASP A 25 0.95 0.61 -23.04
C ASP A 25 0.69 1.82 -22.14
N ARG A 26 0.00 2.81 -22.68
CA ARG A 26 -0.37 4.03 -21.94
C ARG A 26 -1.35 3.78 -20.79
N SER A 27 -1.99 2.62 -20.73
CA SER A 27 -2.93 2.29 -19.64
C SER A 27 -2.21 1.96 -18.34
N THR A 28 -0.96 1.54 -18.40
CA THR A 28 -0.11 1.21 -17.25
C THR A 28 1.07 2.17 -17.09
N ALA A 29 1.76 2.53 -18.17
CA ALA A 29 2.99 3.33 -18.12
C ALA A 29 2.82 4.70 -17.42
N VAL A 30 1.64 5.33 -17.54
CA VAL A 30 1.36 6.66 -16.95
C VAL A 30 0.97 6.59 -15.46
N LEU A 31 0.81 5.40 -14.90
CA LEU A 31 0.32 5.24 -13.53
C LEU A 31 1.46 5.07 -12.51
N PHE A 32 2.53 4.38 -12.92
CA PHE A 32 3.56 3.93 -12.01
C PHE A 32 4.78 4.85 -11.99
N GLY A 33 5.39 4.96 -10.81
CA GLY A 33 6.65 5.68 -10.59
C GLY A 33 7.67 4.82 -9.86
N ASP A 34 8.93 5.26 -9.91
CA ASP A 34 10.02 4.69 -9.12
C ASP A 34 10.13 5.43 -7.79
N GLY A 35 10.47 4.72 -6.73
CA GLY A 35 10.65 5.34 -5.43
C GLY A 35 11.10 4.37 -4.36
N ALA A 36 11.65 4.91 -3.29
CA ALA A 36 12.00 4.16 -2.10
C ALA A 36 11.62 4.95 -0.85
N GLY A 37 11.19 4.25 0.17
CA GLY A 37 10.90 4.83 1.47
C GLY A 37 10.90 3.74 2.54
N GLY A 38 11.06 4.14 3.79
CA GLY A 38 11.12 3.16 4.87
C GLY A 38 10.77 3.75 6.22
N VAL A 39 10.55 2.86 7.18
CA VAL A 39 10.27 3.21 8.57
C VAL A 39 11.15 2.39 9.51
N LEU A 40 11.69 3.05 10.52
CA LEU A 40 12.36 2.39 11.63
C LEU A 40 11.33 2.18 12.76
N LEU A 41 11.14 0.92 13.14
CA LEU A 41 10.32 0.54 14.28
C LEU A 41 11.19 0.25 15.49
N GLU A 42 10.78 0.71 16.65
CA GLU A 42 11.41 0.39 17.92
C GLU A 42 10.36 -0.15 18.90
N ALA A 43 10.75 -1.17 19.69
CA ALA A 43 9.90 -1.68 20.74
C ALA A 43 9.83 -0.68 21.87
N THR A 44 8.62 -0.34 22.31
CA THR A 44 8.34 0.54 23.44
C THR A 44 7.45 -0.16 24.46
N GLU A 45 7.33 0.37 25.66
CA GLU A 45 6.37 -0.12 26.65
C GLU A 45 4.93 0.29 26.30
N GLN A 46 4.78 1.44 25.64
CA GLN A 46 3.49 1.94 25.18
C GLN A 46 3.03 1.17 23.92
N GLN A 47 1.77 0.80 23.89
CA GLN A 47 1.16 0.14 22.73
C GLN A 47 0.75 1.16 21.68
N HIS A 48 1.51 1.24 20.60
CA HIS A 48 1.18 2.10 19.45
C HIS A 48 0.40 1.36 18.36
N LEU A 49 0.67 0.08 18.12
CA LEU A 49 -0.13 -0.75 17.20
C LEU A 49 -1.41 -1.20 17.91
N LEU A 50 -2.54 -0.60 17.54
CA LEU A 50 -3.83 -0.84 18.18
C LEU A 50 -4.56 -2.05 17.58
N LYS A 51 -4.71 -2.08 16.24
CA LYS A 51 -5.39 -3.15 15.51
C LYS A 51 -4.65 -3.48 14.21
N GLU A 52 -4.82 -4.70 13.72
CA GLU A 52 -4.28 -5.15 12.43
C GLU A 52 -5.20 -6.15 11.75
N SER A 53 -5.20 -6.15 10.42
CA SER A 53 -5.88 -7.14 9.58
C SER A 53 -5.03 -7.42 8.36
N LEU A 54 -4.71 -8.70 8.11
CA LEU A 54 -3.99 -9.16 6.93
C LEU A 54 -4.84 -10.18 6.18
N ARG A 55 -4.99 -10.02 4.88
CA ARG A 55 -5.82 -10.88 4.03
C ARG A 55 -5.17 -11.14 2.68
N ALA A 56 -5.53 -12.25 2.06
CA ALA A 56 -5.09 -12.61 0.72
C ALA A 56 -6.17 -13.39 -0.03
N ASP A 57 -6.19 -13.23 -1.36
CA ASP A 57 -7.02 -14.00 -2.27
C ASP A 57 -6.19 -14.37 -3.52
N GLY A 58 -5.52 -15.51 -3.46
CA GLY A 58 -4.68 -16.03 -4.55
C GLY A 58 -5.46 -16.45 -5.79
N THR A 59 -6.78 -16.62 -5.71
CA THR A 59 -7.60 -17.01 -6.87
C THR A 59 -7.65 -15.91 -7.92
N ARG A 60 -7.38 -14.65 -7.54
CA ARG A 60 -7.32 -13.47 -8.41
C ARG A 60 -5.90 -12.98 -8.72
N GLY A 61 -4.89 -13.81 -8.47
CA GLY A 61 -3.48 -13.41 -8.62
C GLY A 61 -3.11 -12.91 -10.02
N MET A 62 -3.79 -13.39 -11.05
CA MET A 62 -3.55 -12.97 -12.44
C MET A 62 -4.05 -11.55 -12.76
N SER A 63 -4.81 -10.90 -11.87
CA SER A 63 -5.28 -9.53 -12.09
C SER A 63 -4.15 -8.48 -12.03
N LEU A 64 -3.02 -8.81 -11.41
CA LEU A 64 -1.83 -7.95 -11.38
C LEU A 64 -0.58 -8.82 -11.29
N THR A 65 0.26 -8.77 -12.33
CA THR A 65 1.51 -9.52 -12.40
C THR A 65 2.66 -8.61 -12.79
N SER A 66 3.85 -8.87 -12.29
CA SER A 66 5.05 -8.05 -12.56
C SER A 66 5.83 -8.49 -13.81
N GLY A 67 5.26 -9.41 -14.61
CA GLY A 67 5.92 -9.98 -15.75
C GLY A 67 6.92 -11.09 -15.38
N TYR A 68 7.34 -11.81 -16.41
CA TYR A 68 8.31 -12.88 -16.27
C TYR A 68 9.74 -12.36 -16.50
N ARG A 69 10.64 -12.67 -15.59
CA ARG A 69 12.08 -12.48 -15.80
C ARG A 69 12.79 -13.80 -15.80
N ALA A 70 13.69 -13.99 -16.77
CA ALA A 70 14.56 -15.18 -16.80
C ALA A 70 15.35 -15.28 -15.50
N ILE A 71 15.20 -16.39 -14.81
CA ILE A 71 16.00 -16.71 -13.63
C ILE A 71 17.21 -17.50 -14.11
N HIS A 72 18.40 -16.97 -13.91
CA HIS A 72 19.64 -17.73 -14.10
C HIS A 72 19.87 -18.64 -12.90
N SER A 73 19.12 -19.76 -12.88
CA SER A 73 19.25 -20.79 -11.86
C SER A 73 19.51 -22.14 -12.52
N PRO A 74 20.47 -22.94 -12.01
CA PRO A 74 20.70 -24.29 -12.52
C PRO A 74 19.50 -25.22 -12.23
N TYR A 75 18.54 -24.79 -11.40
CA TYR A 75 17.38 -25.58 -10.98
C TYR A 75 16.06 -25.12 -11.59
N GLY A 76 16.07 -24.08 -12.44
CA GLY A 76 14.87 -23.50 -13.04
C GLY A 76 14.89 -23.55 -14.56
N SER A 77 13.78 -23.91 -15.19
CA SER A 77 13.57 -23.76 -16.63
C SER A 77 13.03 -22.36 -16.96
N VAL A 78 13.58 -21.76 -18.02
CA VAL A 78 13.12 -20.48 -18.54
C VAL A 78 11.90 -20.68 -19.43
N ASN A 79 10.77 -20.09 -19.05
CA ASN A 79 9.61 -20.00 -19.94
C ASN A 79 9.61 -18.63 -20.64
N THR A 80 9.96 -18.58 -21.93
CA THR A 80 10.10 -17.36 -22.72
C THR A 80 8.79 -16.87 -23.34
N SER A 81 7.69 -17.57 -23.13
CA SER A 81 6.40 -17.26 -23.76
C SER A 81 5.56 -16.21 -23.00
N GLN A 82 5.97 -15.82 -21.79
CA GLN A 82 5.26 -14.85 -20.99
C GLN A 82 5.79 -13.43 -21.20
N SER A 83 4.92 -12.43 -21.06
CA SER A 83 5.32 -11.03 -21.10
C SER A 83 6.35 -10.73 -20.01
N SER A 84 7.40 -9.97 -20.36
CA SER A 84 8.39 -9.47 -19.42
C SER A 84 7.92 -8.22 -18.67
N CYS A 85 6.77 -7.65 -19.06
CA CYS A 85 6.23 -6.41 -18.52
C CYS A 85 5.15 -6.65 -17.47
N LEU A 86 4.94 -5.65 -16.64
CA LEU A 86 3.83 -5.59 -15.72
C LEU A 86 2.51 -5.58 -16.50
N THR A 87 1.57 -6.41 -16.07
CA THR A 87 0.20 -6.46 -16.63
C THR A 87 -0.82 -6.27 -15.51
N MET A 88 -1.85 -5.49 -15.79
CA MET A 88 -2.86 -5.15 -14.80
C MET A 88 -4.27 -5.15 -15.43
N ALA A 89 -5.17 -5.96 -14.87
CA ALA A 89 -6.60 -5.85 -15.11
C ALA A 89 -7.18 -4.69 -14.26
N GLY A 90 -7.05 -3.46 -14.76
CA GLY A 90 -7.32 -2.25 -13.99
C GLY A 90 -8.71 -2.19 -13.37
N ARG A 91 -9.76 -2.73 -14.05
CA ARG A 91 -11.12 -2.82 -13.52
C ARG A 91 -11.18 -3.74 -12.30
N ASP A 92 -10.55 -4.92 -12.37
CA ASP A 92 -10.56 -5.90 -11.28
C ASP A 92 -9.84 -5.37 -10.05
N ILE A 93 -8.70 -4.69 -10.26
CA ILE A 93 -7.94 -4.04 -9.19
C ILE A 93 -8.75 -2.90 -8.55
N PHE A 94 -9.43 -2.08 -9.37
CA PHE A 94 -10.30 -1.02 -8.88
C PHE A 94 -11.46 -1.56 -8.04
N ASP A 95 -12.14 -2.61 -8.54
CA ASP A 95 -13.25 -3.25 -7.84
C ASP A 95 -12.78 -3.91 -6.54
N PHE A 96 -11.65 -4.61 -6.57
CA PHE A 96 -11.01 -5.17 -5.38
C PHE A 96 -10.74 -4.10 -4.32
N ALA A 97 -10.04 -3.03 -4.69
CA ALA A 97 -9.68 -1.96 -3.75
C ALA A 97 -10.92 -1.29 -3.14
N THR A 98 -11.93 -1.00 -3.96
CA THR A 98 -13.14 -0.30 -3.51
C THR A 98 -14.19 -1.19 -2.84
N ARG A 99 -14.06 -2.52 -2.91
CA ARG A 99 -14.99 -3.48 -2.28
C ARG A 99 -14.35 -4.20 -1.12
N ASP A 100 -13.27 -4.93 -1.38
CA ASP A 100 -12.68 -5.85 -0.40
C ASP A 100 -11.78 -5.11 0.59
N VAL A 101 -10.91 -4.22 0.09
CA VAL A 101 -10.06 -3.39 0.95
C VAL A 101 -10.90 -2.40 1.76
N ALA A 102 -11.86 -1.71 1.13
CA ALA A 102 -12.77 -0.80 1.84
C ALA A 102 -13.53 -1.51 2.96
N LYS A 103 -14.03 -2.73 2.71
CA LYS A 103 -14.72 -3.55 3.72
C LYS A 103 -13.78 -3.90 4.88
N ALA A 104 -12.54 -4.31 4.58
CA ALA A 104 -11.57 -4.67 5.61
C ALA A 104 -11.17 -3.47 6.48
N ILE A 105 -11.04 -2.28 5.88
CA ILE A 105 -10.79 -1.05 6.63
C ILE A 105 -12.00 -0.74 7.54
N ASP A 106 -13.22 -0.74 6.99
CA ASP A 106 -14.45 -0.43 7.74
C ASP A 106 -14.67 -1.36 8.93
N GLU A 107 -14.43 -2.67 8.74
CA GLU A 107 -14.51 -3.66 9.81
C GLU A 107 -13.46 -3.41 10.90
N LEU A 108 -12.24 -3.05 10.54
CA LEU A 108 -11.15 -2.83 11.49
C LEU A 108 -11.40 -1.62 12.40
N ILE A 109 -11.95 -0.53 11.83
CA ILE A 109 -12.12 0.75 12.52
C ILE A 109 -13.55 1.01 13.02
N SER A 110 -14.43 0.01 12.96
CA SER A 110 -15.88 0.17 13.19
C SER A 110 -16.23 0.87 14.49
N GLU A 111 -15.44 0.66 15.54
CA GLU A 111 -15.67 1.20 16.89
C GLU A 111 -14.99 2.56 17.10
N GLU A 112 -13.87 2.84 16.40
CA GLU A 112 -13.06 4.06 16.58
C GLU A 112 -13.10 5.01 15.39
N LYS A 113 -14.00 4.83 14.45
CA LYS A 113 -14.03 5.56 13.18
C LYS A 113 -13.95 7.08 13.33
N GLU A 114 -14.67 7.64 14.27
CA GLU A 114 -14.72 9.09 14.53
C GLU A 114 -13.39 9.63 15.10
N GLU A 115 -12.64 8.76 15.78
CA GLU A 115 -11.39 9.10 16.46
C GLU A 115 -10.17 9.05 15.53
N ILE A 116 -10.33 8.53 14.30
CA ILE A 116 -9.23 8.46 13.33
C ILE A 116 -8.95 9.85 12.78
N ASP A 117 -7.69 10.28 12.92
CA ASP A 117 -7.24 11.56 12.38
C ASP A 117 -6.99 11.47 10.88
N TYR A 118 -6.20 10.49 10.44
CA TYR A 118 -5.80 10.36 9.03
C TYR A 118 -5.74 8.93 8.53
N PHE A 119 -5.87 8.81 7.20
CA PHE A 119 -5.77 7.57 6.43
C PHE A 119 -4.65 7.70 5.41
N LEU A 120 -3.63 6.85 5.50
CA LEU A 120 -2.54 6.74 4.56
C LEU A 120 -2.68 5.39 3.83
N LEU A 121 -3.40 5.41 2.73
CA LEU A 121 -3.59 4.22 1.91
C LEU A 121 -2.55 4.16 0.81
N HIS A 122 -2.33 2.97 0.27
CA HIS A 122 -1.54 2.78 -0.93
C HIS A 122 -1.98 3.75 -2.03
N GLN A 123 -1.03 4.48 -2.61
CA GLN A 123 -1.26 5.57 -3.56
C GLN A 123 -1.40 5.01 -5.00
N ALA A 124 -2.45 4.21 -5.23
CA ALA A 124 -2.70 3.61 -6.53
C ALA A 124 -3.44 4.53 -7.50
N ASN A 125 -4.51 5.18 -7.02
CA ASN A 125 -5.37 6.04 -7.81
C ASN A 125 -6.26 6.90 -6.90
N SER A 126 -6.37 8.22 -7.15
CA SER A 126 -7.19 9.14 -6.34
C SER A 126 -8.67 8.73 -6.29
N ARG A 127 -9.21 8.20 -7.41
CA ARG A 127 -10.60 7.73 -7.47
C ARG A 127 -10.87 6.54 -6.53
N ILE A 128 -9.85 5.71 -6.25
CA ILE A 128 -9.95 4.63 -5.26
C ILE A 128 -10.13 5.25 -3.87
N LEU A 129 -9.31 6.23 -3.50
CA LEU A 129 -9.41 6.92 -2.22
C LEU A 129 -10.77 7.56 -2.03
N ASP A 130 -11.27 8.27 -3.06
CA ASP A 130 -12.59 8.91 -3.06
C ASP A 130 -13.72 7.89 -2.85
N LYS A 131 -13.63 6.73 -3.50
CA LYS A 131 -14.66 5.70 -3.40
C LYS A 131 -14.61 4.97 -2.07
N ILE A 132 -13.42 4.70 -1.53
CA ILE A 132 -13.24 4.12 -0.20
C ILE A 132 -13.80 5.08 0.86
N ALA A 133 -13.40 6.35 0.85
CA ALA A 133 -13.86 7.38 1.80
C ALA A 133 -15.39 7.44 1.86
N ARG A 134 -16.05 7.52 0.70
CA ARG A 134 -17.52 7.51 0.61
C ARG A 134 -18.13 6.23 1.15
N LYS A 135 -17.53 5.07 0.83
CA LYS A 135 -18.08 3.77 1.22
C LYS A 135 -18.01 3.54 2.72
N ILE A 136 -16.90 3.91 3.35
CA ILE A 136 -16.74 3.79 4.81
C ILE A 136 -17.30 4.99 5.57
N LYS A 137 -17.87 5.99 4.86
CA LYS A 137 -18.49 7.21 5.41
C LYS A 137 -17.53 8.04 6.26
N VAL A 138 -16.31 8.24 5.77
CA VAL A 138 -15.29 9.09 6.39
C VAL A 138 -15.02 10.28 5.46
N PRO A 139 -14.86 11.51 5.99
CA PRO A 139 -14.52 12.69 5.20
C PRO A 139 -13.27 12.47 4.34
N ARG A 140 -13.32 12.90 3.07
CA ARG A 140 -12.24 12.66 2.09
C ARG A 140 -10.93 13.35 2.49
N GLU A 141 -11.02 14.47 3.17
CA GLU A 141 -9.89 15.28 3.65
C GLU A 141 -9.02 14.53 4.68
N LYS A 142 -9.55 13.53 5.36
CA LYS A 142 -8.76 12.67 6.23
C LYS A 142 -7.84 11.68 5.46
N PHE A 143 -8.07 11.50 4.16
CA PHE A 143 -7.25 10.63 3.31
C PHE A 143 -6.12 11.42 2.68
N LEU A 144 -4.92 11.28 3.22
CA LEU A 144 -3.73 11.94 2.69
C LEU A 144 -3.34 11.36 1.32
N GLN A 145 -2.76 12.19 0.47
CA GLN A 145 -2.28 11.75 -0.85
C GLN A 145 -1.10 12.59 -1.35
N ASN A 146 -0.26 11.96 -2.16
CA ASN A 146 0.86 12.59 -2.88
C ASN A 146 1.13 11.93 -4.25
N MET A 147 0.16 11.16 -4.75
CA MET A 147 0.30 10.44 -6.02
C MET A 147 0.37 11.35 -7.24
N ASP A 148 -0.04 12.60 -7.13
CA ASP A 148 0.11 13.63 -8.15
C ASP A 148 1.59 14.00 -8.39
N LYS A 149 2.44 13.79 -7.38
CA LYS A 149 3.88 14.04 -7.45
C LYS A 149 4.68 12.81 -7.88
N TYR A 150 4.32 11.63 -7.35
CA TYR A 150 5.16 10.43 -7.44
C TYR A 150 4.52 9.29 -8.24
N GLY A 151 3.22 9.37 -8.53
CA GLY A 151 2.47 8.24 -9.07
C GLY A 151 2.37 7.07 -8.09
N ASN A 152 2.15 5.88 -8.65
CA ASN A 152 2.12 4.64 -7.89
C ASN A 152 3.53 4.06 -7.79
N THR A 153 4.19 4.23 -6.66
CA THR A 153 5.51 3.69 -6.34
C THR A 153 5.44 2.35 -5.58
N SER A 154 4.37 1.56 -5.78
CA SER A 154 4.17 0.23 -5.16
C SER A 154 4.37 0.24 -3.64
N GLY A 155 5.29 -0.57 -3.11
CA GLY A 155 5.55 -0.69 -1.66
C GLY A 155 6.11 0.58 -1.02
N ALA A 156 6.66 1.50 -1.80
CA ALA A 156 7.18 2.77 -1.29
C ALA A 156 6.10 3.85 -1.07
N THR A 157 4.86 3.67 -1.57
CA THR A 157 3.82 4.72 -1.54
C THR A 157 3.48 5.19 -0.12
N ILE A 158 3.26 4.27 0.80
CA ILE A 158 2.90 4.61 2.19
C ILE A 158 4.07 5.24 2.95
N PRO A 159 5.30 4.68 2.93
CA PRO A 159 6.43 5.33 3.59
C PRO A 159 6.75 6.73 3.05
N LEU A 160 6.67 6.95 1.73
CA LEU A 160 6.86 8.27 1.14
C LEU A 160 5.79 9.27 1.59
N LEU A 161 4.52 8.84 1.62
CA LEU A 161 3.43 9.68 2.09
C LEU A 161 3.57 9.99 3.59
N LEU A 162 3.97 9.02 4.39
CA LEU A 162 4.20 9.20 5.83
C LEU A 162 5.30 10.22 6.09
N ASP A 163 6.47 10.07 5.43
CA ASP A 163 7.61 10.98 5.56
C ASP A 163 7.22 12.42 5.18
N GLU A 164 6.59 12.60 4.02
CA GLU A 164 6.14 13.92 3.55
C GLU A 164 5.10 14.55 4.49
N SER A 165 4.19 13.74 5.05
CA SER A 165 3.19 14.23 6.00
C SER A 165 3.79 14.64 7.33
N ILE A 166 4.84 13.97 7.78
CA ILE A 166 5.62 14.37 8.97
C ILE A 166 6.43 15.64 8.67
N ALA A 167 7.12 15.68 7.54
CA ALA A 167 7.94 16.83 7.14
C ALA A 167 7.10 18.11 6.97
N SER A 168 5.86 17.99 6.52
CA SER A 168 4.91 19.11 6.39
C SER A 168 4.18 19.49 7.69
N GLY A 169 4.35 18.73 8.77
CA GLY A 169 3.71 18.96 10.06
C GLY A 169 2.24 18.55 10.13
N VAL A 170 1.71 17.86 9.11
CA VAL A 170 0.35 17.26 9.17
C VAL A 170 0.31 16.12 10.17
N LEU A 171 1.35 15.31 10.19
CA LEU A 171 1.56 14.26 11.18
C LEU A 171 2.72 14.64 12.12
N THR A 172 2.58 14.29 13.39
CA THR A 172 3.61 14.54 14.40
C THR A 172 3.88 13.28 15.22
N LEU A 173 5.11 12.81 15.21
CA LEU A 173 5.50 11.67 16.04
C LEU A 173 5.37 12.02 17.53
N GLY A 174 4.81 11.12 18.32
CA GLY A 174 4.54 11.33 19.73
C GLY A 174 3.29 12.18 20.04
N SER A 175 2.45 12.49 19.03
CA SER A 175 1.24 13.30 19.21
C SER A 175 0.01 12.51 19.68
N ASN A 176 0.07 11.19 19.67
CA ASN A 176 -1.07 10.28 19.82
C ASN A 176 -2.13 10.39 18.72
N GLN A 177 -1.83 11.02 17.57
CA GLN A 177 -2.72 10.98 16.40
C GLN A 177 -2.99 9.52 16.02
N LYS A 178 -4.27 9.18 15.80
CA LYS A 178 -4.68 7.86 15.32
C LYS A 178 -4.65 7.83 13.81
N VAL A 179 -3.85 6.94 13.24
CA VAL A 179 -3.70 6.80 11.79
C VAL A 179 -3.97 5.37 11.33
N VAL A 180 -4.62 5.27 10.19
CA VAL A 180 -4.83 4.01 9.47
C VAL A 180 -3.86 3.94 8.31
N LEU A 181 -3.02 2.90 8.29
CA LEU A 181 -2.21 2.55 7.12
C LEU A 181 -2.84 1.35 6.43
N SER A 182 -3.05 1.41 5.10
CA SER A 182 -3.59 0.28 4.35
C SER A 182 -2.89 0.09 3.01
N GLY A 183 -2.15 -1.03 2.90
CA GLY A 183 -1.51 -1.49 1.68
C GLY A 183 -2.32 -2.57 0.98
N PHE A 184 -2.34 -2.55 -0.35
CA PHE A 184 -3.02 -3.57 -1.16
C PHE A 184 -2.41 -3.65 -2.56
N GLY A 185 -2.49 -4.83 -3.19
CA GLY A 185 -1.91 -5.04 -4.52
C GLY A 185 -1.94 -6.48 -4.98
N GLY A 186 -0.93 -6.83 -5.76
CA GLY A 186 -0.78 -8.17 -6.32
C GLY A 186 -0.85 -9.28 -5.27
N GLY A 187 -1.39 -10.40 -5.71
CA GLY A 187 -1.60 -11.54 -4.84
C GLY A 187 -2.99 -12.18 -5.04
N LEU A 188 -4.17 -11.54 -4.95
CA LEU A 188 -4.34 -10.22 -4.34
C LEU A 188 -4.07 -10.31 -2.85
N THR A 189 -3.38 -9.32 -2.32
CA THR A 189 -3.13 -9.20 -0.88
C THR A 189 -3.47 -7.82 -0.39
N TRP A 190 -3.90 -7.71 0.86
CA TRP A 190 -4.14 -6.43 1.50
C TRP A 190 -3.95 -6.52 3.00
N GLY A 191 -3.47 -5.44 3.56
CA GLY A 191 -3.26 -5.32 4.99
C GLY A 191 -3.62 -3.93 5.48
N THR A 192 -4.21 -3.86 6.66
CA THR A 192 -4.57 -2.61 7.31
C THR A 192 -4.10 -2.64 8.75
N VAL A 193 -3.53 -1.55 9.21
CA VAL A 193 -3.17 -1.35 10.61
C VAL A 193 -3.75 -0.04 11.11
N LEU A 194 -4.18 -0.02 12.36
CA LEU A 194 -4.53 1.17 13.13
C LEU A 194 -3.45 1.37 14.18
N LEU A 195 -2.87 2.55 14.20
CA LEU A 195 -1.81 2.89 15.15
C LEU A 195 -1.93 4.32 15.66
N THR A 196 -1.23 4.62 16.76
CA THR A 196 -0.97 5.97 17.24
C THR A 196 0.47 6.37 16.93
N LEU A 197 0.66 7.63 16.53
CA LEU A 197 1.99 8.20 16.28
C LEU A 197 2.64 8.72 17.57
#